data_d672552aa06efb02ee96033c53448692
#
_entry.id   d672552aa06efb02ee96033c53448692
#
_cell.length_a   1.000
_cell.length_b   1.000
_cell.length_c   1.000
_cell.angle_alpha   90.00
_cell.angle_beta   90.00
_cell.angle_gamma   90.00
#
_symmetry.space_group_name_H-M   'P 1'
#
loop_
_entity.id
_entity.type
_entity.pdbx_description
1 polymer ?
#
loop_
_entity_poly.entity_id
_entity_poly.type
_entity_poly.pdbx_seq_one_letter_code
_entity_poly.pdbx_strand_id
1 'polypeptide(L)'
;MIERRDKINYYLDLAETVSQRSTCLRRKYGAVIVKNDEVIATGYVGAPRGRKNCTDIGTCIRQELSIPRGERYELCRSVHAEANAIISASRDKMIGSDMYLAGVDAQTGDYIATSNSCSMCKRQIINAGIKRVYIRDSRDDYRVVEVQDWIDNDESLSGTRGY
;
A
#
# COMPACT_ATOMS: atom_id res chain seq x y z
N MET A 1 -17.99 30.77 -1.47
CA MET A 1 -18.28 29.33 -1.39
C MET A 1 -17.14 28.63 -0.67
N ILE A 2 -17.45 27.83 0.33
CA ILE A 2 -16.43 27.04 1.02
C ILE A 2 -16.16 25.80 0.18
N GLU A 3 -14.92 25.67 -0.28
CA GLU A 3 -14.50 24.50 -1.04
C GLU A 3 -14.40 23.27 -0.12
N ARG A 4 -14.94 22.16 -0.57
CA ARG A 4 -14.90 20.88 0.13
C ARG A 4 -13.92 19.94 -0.55
N ARG A 5 -13.03 19.32 0.23
CA ARG A 5 -12.12 18.28 -0.29
C ARG A 5 -12.93 17.18 -0.98
N ASP A 6 -12.58 16.80 -2.20
CA ASP A 6 -13.24 15.69 -2.87
C ASP A 6 -13.02 14.37 -2.13
N LYS A 7 -13.96 13.46 -2.27
CA LYS A 7 -14.00 12.24 -1.46
C LYS A 7 -12.79 11.34 -1.69
N ILE A 8 -12.31 11.21 -2.92
CA ILE A 8 -11.17 10.34 -3.23
C ILE A 8 -9.90 10.90 -2.57
N ASN A 9 -9.63 12.17 -2.74
CA ASN A 9 -8.49 12.82 -2.11
C ASN A 9 -8.62 12.85 -0.58
N TYR A 10 -9.83 12.98 -0.05
CA TYR A 10 -10.07 12.86 1.39
C TYR A 10 -9.60 11.50 1.93
N TYR A 11 -9.97 10.39 1.28
CA TYR A 11 -9.49 9.08 1.70
C TYR A 11 -8.00 8.87 1.45
N LEU A 12 -7.45 9.46 0.39
CA LEU A 12 -6.01 9.45 0.15
C LEU A 12 -5.25 10.27 1.20
N ASP A 13 -5.82 11.39 1.67
CA ASP A 13 -5.27 12.15 2.80
C ASP A 13 -5.22 11.30 4.08
N LEU A 14 -6.26 10.50 4.34
CA LEU A 14 -6.26 9.55 5.45
C LEU A 14 -5.16 8.50 5.30
N ALA A 15 -5.00 7.93 4.10
CA ALA A 15 -3.94 6.97 3.82
C ALA A 15 -2.55 7.59 4.03
N GLU A 16 -2.35 8.83 3.62
CA GLU A 16 -1.10 9.57 3.86
C GLU A 16 -0.86 9.78 5.36
N THR A 17 -1.89 10.13 6.12
CA THR A 17 -1.79 10.25 7.57
C THR A 17 -1.41 8.91 8.20
N VAL A 18 -2.03 7.82 7.77
CA VAL A 18 -1.69 6.46 8.23
C VAL A 18 -0.22 6.15 7.92
N SER A 19 0.29 6.55 6.74
CA SER A 19 1.68 6.33 6.35
C SER A 19 2.71 6.95 7.31
N GLN A 20 2.33 7.99 8.06
CA GLN A 20 3.24 8.65 9.00
C GLN A 20 3.69 7.74 10.14
N ARG A 21 2.97 6.67 10.41
CA ARG A 21 3.36 5.66 11.42
C ARG A 21 4.33 4.61 10.87
N SER A 22 4.64 4.62 9.57
CA SER A 22 5.54 3.65 8.94
C SER A 22 6.93 3.65 9.57
N THR A 23 7.52 2.47 9.66
CA THR A 23 8.83 2.24 10.28
C THR A 23 9.89 1.79 9.29
N CYS A 24 9.64 1.90 7.99
CA CYS A 24 10.60 1.61 6.94
C CYS A 24 11.58 2.79 6.79
N LEU A 25 12.84 2.50 6.57
CA LEU A 25 13.88 3.52 6.36
C LEU A 25 13.84 4.14 4.96
N ARG A 26 13.15 3.49 4.02
CA ARG A 26 13.16 3.87 2.60
C ARG A 26 11.86 4.55 2.17
N ARG A 27 10.72 3.95 2.49
CA ARG A 27 9.42 4.39 2.03
C ARG A 27 8.36 4.21 3.09
N LYS A 28 7.51 5.21 3.21
CA LYS A 28 6.36 5.19 4.11
C LYS A 28 5.10 5.02 3.30
N TYR A 29 4.42 3.90 3.45
CA TYR A 29 3.14 3.63 2.81
C TYR A 29 2.04 3.50 3.85
N GLY A 30 0.87 4.02 3.49
CA GLY A 30 -0.37 3.84 4.23
C GLY A 30 -1.47 3.37 3.30
N ALA A 31 -2.29 2.46 3.79
CA ALA A 31 -3.44 1.92 3.09
C ALA A 31 -4.69 2.08 3.94
N VAL A 32 -5.80 2.46 3.30
CA VAL A 32 -7.12 2.60 3.91
C VAL A 32 -8.12 1.82 3.07
N ILE A 33 -8.89 0.94 3.69
CA ILE A 33 -9.94 0.17 3.01
C ILE A 33 -11.29 0.80 3.37
N VAL A 34 -12.08 1.11 2.34
CA VAL A 34 -13.36 1.80 2.48
C VAL A 34 -14.45 1.01 1.77
N LYS A 35 -15.57 0.85 2.43
CA LYS A 35 -16.78 0.26 1.85
C LYS A 35 -18.00 1.03 2.32
N ASN A 36 -18.89 1.36 1.38
CA ASN A 36 -20.11 2.11 1.69
C ASN A 36 -19.82 3.42 2.45
N ASP A 37 -18.76 4.14 2.02
CA ASP A 37 -18.33 5.40 2.64
C ASP A 37 -17.89 5.26 4.11
N GLU A 38 -17.45 4.07 4.49
CA GLU A 38 -16.97 3.76 5.84
C GLU A 38 -15.56 3.20 5.77
N VAL A 39 -14.64 3.76 6.56
CA VAL A 39 -13.30 3.19 6.73
C VAL A 39 -13.42 1.94 7.57
N ILE A 40 -13.07 0.78 6.99
CA ILE A 40 -13.17 -0.52 7.65
C ILE A 40 -11.84 -1.04 8.16
N ALA A 41 -10.73 -0.60 7.57
CA ALA A 41 -9.39 -0.98 7.98
C ALA A 41 -8.35 0.04 7.55
N THR A 42 -7.26 0.10 8.28
CA THR A 42 -6.05 0.86 7.93
C THR A 42 -4.82 -0.02 8.10
N GLY A 43 -3.76 0.31 7.39
CA GLY A 43 -2.48 -0.37 7.55
C GLY A 43 -1.32 0.52 7.11
N TYR A 44 -0.20 0.43 7.79
CA TYR A 44 1.04 1.09 7.41
C TYR A 44 2.19 0.08 7.39
N VAL A 45 3.27 0.43 6.72
CA VAL A 45 4.47 -0.42 6.64
C VAL A 45 5.14 -0.50 8.01
N GLY A 46 5.37 -1.72 8.48
CA GLY A 46 6.07 -1.94 9.74
C GLY A 46 6.42 -3.40 9.97
N ALA A 47 7.40 -3.63 10.84
CA ALA A 47 7.75 -4.98 11.26
C ALA A 47 6.54 -5.66 11.94
N PRO A 48 6.51 -7.00 11.98
CA PRO A 48 5.48 -7.69 12.74
C PRO A 48 5.39 -7.14 14.17
N ARG A 49 4.17 -7.00 14.68
CA ARG A 49 3.94 -6.44 16.02
C ARG A 49 4.76 -7.18 17.07
N GLY A 50 5.46 -6.42 17.90
CA GLY A 50 6.35 -6.96 18.93
C GLY A 50 7.79 -7.21 18.49
N ARG A 51 8.08 -7.17 17.18
CA ARG A 51 9.45 -7.26 16.66
C ARG A 51 10.06 -5.87 16.46
N LYS A 52 11.40 -5.81 16.47
CA LYS A 52 12.12 -4.56 16.19
C LYS A 52 11.84 -4.07 14.77
N ASN A 53 11.59 -2.79 14.63
CA ASN A 53 11.41 -2.13 13.35
C ASN A 53 12.74 -1.85 12.65
N CYS A 54 12.70 -1.61 11.35
CA CYS A 54 13.90 -1.20 10.61
C CYS A 54 14.46 0.11 11.17
N THR A 55 13.61 1.03 11.61
CA THR A 55 14.04 2.27 12.27
C THR A 55 14.77 2.03 13.60
N ASP A 56 14.45 0.96 14.31
CA ASP A 56 15.13 0.60 15.56
C ASP A 56 16.50 -0.04 15.28
N ILE A 57 16.61 -0.79 14.19
CA ILE A 57 17.84 -1.48 13.78
C ILE A 57 18.79 -0.51 13.07
N GLY A 58 18.26 0.42 12.29
CA GLY A 58 19.00 1.42 11.54
C GLY A 58 19.48 0.97 10.16
N THR A 59 19.18 -0.28 9.75
CA THR A 59 19.60 -0.83 8.46
C THR A 59 18.46 -1.57 7.77
N CYS A 60 18.54 -1.67 6.44
CA CYS A 60 17.62 -2.42 5.61
C CYS A 60 18.31 -3.64 5.02
N ILE A 61 17.85 -4.84 5.35
CA ILE A 61 18.45 -6.09 4.87
C ILE A 61 18.50 -6.17 3.34
N ARG A 62 17.47 -5.65 2.66
CA ARG A 62 17.44 -5.66 1.19
C ARG A 62 18.51 -4.72 0.61
N GLN A 63 18.80 -3.59 1.26
CA GLN A 63 19.88 -2.71 0.87
C GLN A 63 21.25 -3.34 1.16
N GLU A 64 21.41 -3.97 2.32
CA GLU A 64 22.66 -4.66 2.70
C GLU A 64 23.00 -5.78 1.70
N LEU A 65 21.98 -6.51 1.22
CA LEU A 65 22.14 -7.57 0.25
C LEU A 65 22.14 -7.09 -1.20
N SER A 66 22.05 -5.77 -1.44
CA SER A 66 21.99 -5.17 -2.78
C SER A 66 20.85 -5.75 -3.65
N ILE A 67 19.71 -6.03 -3.06
CA ILE A 67 18.57 -6.61 -3.76
C ILE A 67 17.88 -5.50 -4.58
N PRO A 68 17.66 -5.71 -5.90
CA PRO A 68 16.97 -4.75 -6.75
C PRO A 68 15.54 -4.50 -6.28
N ARG A 69 15.02 -3.33 -6.64
CA ARG A 69 13.61 -2.99 -6.41
C ARG A 69 12.71 -4.04 -7.07
N GLY A 70 11.65 -4.43 -6.37
CA GLY A 70 10.68 -5.39 -6.89
C GLY A 70 11.05 -6.85 -6.70
N GLU A 71 12.19 -7.16 -6.10
CA GLU A 71 12.66 -8.53 -5.91
C GLU A 71 12.82 -8.88 -4.43
N ARG A 72 12.63 -10.16 -4.13
CA ARG A 72 12.95 -10.76 -2.83
C ARG A 72 12.31 -10.04 -1.65
N TYR A 73 11.04 -9.67 -1.75
CA TYR A 73 10.33 -9.02 -0.63
C TYR A 73 10.09 -9.95 0.55
N GLU A 74 10.23 -11.26 0.38
CA GLU A 74 10.20 -12.22 1.48
C GLU A 74 11.35 -12.01 2.49
N LEU A 75 12.40 -11.34 2.08
CA LEU A 75 13.50 -10.95 2.95
C LEU A 75 13.28 -9.60 3.64
N CYS A 76 12.29 -8.84 3.20
CA CYS A 76 11.92 -7.59 3.86
C CYS A 76 11.38 -7.86 5.26
N ARG A 77 11.89 -7.15 6.25
CA ARG A 77 11.45 -7.28 7.64
C ARG A 77 10.03 -6.74 7.85
N SER A 78 9.61 -5.80 7.02
CA SER A 78 8.32 -5.13 7.18
C SER A 78 7.19 -5.89 6.52
N VAL A 79 6.02 -5.84 7.15
CA VAL A 79 4.75 -6.18 6.53
C VAL A 79 4.27 -4.94 5.77
N HIS A 80 3.85 -5.11 4.52
CA HIS A 80 3.42 -4.00 3.68
C HIS A 80 2.10 -3.39 4.17
N ALA A 81 1.87 -2.13 3.83
CA ALA A 81 0.67 -1.39 4.25
C ALA A 81 -0.62 -2.09 3.82
N GLU A 82 -0.67 -2.56 2.57
CA GLU A 82 -1.83 -3.27 2.02
C GLU A 82 -2.14 -4.55 2.82
N ALA A 83 -1.10 -5.34 3.10
CA ALA A 83 -1.24 -6.56 3.89
C ALA A 83 -1.73 -6.28 5.31
N ASN A 84 -1.20 -5.24 5.96
CA ASN A 84 -1.64 -4.85 7.30
C ASN A 84 -3.10 -4.39 7.33
N ALA A 85 -3.53 -3.64 6.31
CA ALA A 85 -4.93 -3.24 6.19
C ALA A 85 -5.85 -4.47 6.01
N ILE A 86 -5.47 -5.41 5.15
CA ILE A 86 -6.24 -6.63 4.87
C ILE A 86 -6.35 -7.51 6.12
N ILE A 87 -5.28 -7.64 6.89
CA ILE A 87 -5.28 -8.41 8.15
C ILE A 87 -6.25 -7.80 9.17
N SER A 88 -6.47 -6.51 9.12
CA SER A 88 -7.24 -5.76 10.12
C SER A 88 -8.75 -5.76 9.90
N ALA A 89 -9.25 -6.42 8.87
CA ALA A 89 -10.69 -6.52 8.59
C ALA A 89 -11.08 -7.94 8.18
N SER A 90 -12.36 -8.29 8.37
CA SER A 90 -12.88 -9.56 7.88
C SER A 90 -13.08 -9.52 6.37
N ARG A 91 -12.95 -10.68 5.72
CA ARG A 91 -13.09 -10.77 4.27
C ARG A 91 -14.47 -10.38 3.78
N ASP A 92 -15.53 -10.74 4.48
CA ASP A 92 -16.91 -10.41 4.12
C ASP A 92 -17.14 -8.89 4.08
N LYS A 93 -16.45 -8.12 4.92
CA LYS A 93 -16.49 -6.66 4.88
C LYS A 93 -15.67 -6.07 3.73
N MET A 94 -14.60 -6.76 3.33
CA MET A 94 -13.71 -6.26 2.27
C MET A 94 -14.22 -6.54 0.85
N ILE A 95 -15.04 -7.55 0.65
CA ILE A 95 -15.58 -7.89 -0.68
C ILE A 95 -16.35 -6.69 -1.26
N GLY A 96 -15.92 -6.22 -2.43
CA GLY A 96 -16.50 -5.06 -3.10
C GLY A 96 -16.04 -3.71 -2.56
N SER A 97 -15.07 -3.68 -1.65
CA SER A 97 -14.50 -2.45 -1.10
C SER A 97 -13.50 -1.80 -2.06
N ASP A 98 -13.09 -0.58 -1.72
CA ASP A 98 -12.00 0.14 -2.36
C ASP A 98 -10.83 0.31 -1.39
N MET A 99 -9.61 0.24 -1.92
CA MET A 99 -8.40 0.54 -1.17
C MET A 99 -7.81 1.86 -1.64
N TYR A 100 -7.35 2.68 -0.70
CA TYR A 100 -6.65 3.94 -0.96
C TYR A 100 -5.22 3.79 -0.45
N LEU A 101 -4.26 4.02 -1.35
CA LEU A 101 -2.84 3.81 -1.08
C LEU A 101 -2.06 5.11 -1.30
N ALA A 102 -1.30 5.52 -0.32
CA ALA A 102 -0.42 6.68 -0.41
C ALA A 102 0.96 6.35 0.11
N GLY A 103 1.98 6.84 -0.57
CA GLY A 103 3.36 6.61 -0.17
C GLY A 103 4.23 7.85 -0.37
N VAL A 104 5.19 8.01 0.52
CA VAL A 104 6.21 9.05 0.46
C VAL A 104 7.58 8.46 0.71
N ASP A 105 8.61 9.08 0.15
CA ASP A 105 9.99 8.76 0.47
C ASP A 105 10.26 9.09 1.94
N ALA A 106 10.87 8.14 2.66
CA ALA A 106 11.09 8.28 4.09
C ALA A 106 12.11 9.35 4.45
N GLN A 107 13.03 9.68 3.54
CA GLN A 107 14.10 10.66 3.78
C GLN A 107 13.69 12.06 3.32
N THR A 108 13.06 12.18 2.16
CA THR A 108 12.74 13.47 1.56
C THR A 108 11.31 13.93 1.85
N GLY A 109 10.39 13.00 2.12
CA GLY A 109 8.97 13.28 2.27
C GLY A 109 8.24 13.50 0.94
N ASP A 110 8.92 13.34 -0.19
CA ASP A 110 8.32 13.51 -1.51
C ASP A 110 7.37 12.37 -1.83
N TYR A 111 6.31 12.67 -2.59
CA TYR A 111 5.40 11.64 -3.07
C TYR A 111 6.12 10.67 -4.00
N ILE A 112 5.75 9.39 -3.87
CA ILE A 112 6.27 8.35 -4.76
C ILE A 112 5.31 8.22 -5.93
N ALA A 113 5.60 8.95 -7.01
CA ALA A 113 4.86 8.83 -8.26
C ALA A 113 5.08 7.44 -8.88
N THR A 114 4.11 6.96 -9.65
CA THR A 114 4.16 5.65 -10.32
C THR A 114 4.27 4.44 -9.39
N SER A 115 3.99 4.62 -8.10
CA SER A 115 3.92 3.48 -7.18
C SER A 115 2.77 2.53 -7.54
N ASN A 116 2.92 1.27 -7.17
CA ASN A 116 1.90 0.25 -7.35
C ASN A 116 2.09 -0.81 -6.26
N SER A 117 1.06 -1.60 -6.03
CA SER A 117 1.16 -2.74 -5.12
C SER A 117 2.11 -3.79 -5.70
N CYS A 118 2.96 -4.37 -4.86
CA CYS A 118 3.85 -5.44 -5.29
C CYS A 118 3.09 -6.74 -5.59
N SER A 119 3.73 -7.68 -6.27
CA SER A 119 3.09 -8.95 -6.65
C SER A 119 2.50 -9.70 -5.47
N MET A 120 3.13 -9.68 -4.31
CA MET A 120 2.59 -10.32 -3.11
C MET A 120 1.30 -9.63 -2.65
N CYS A 121 1.30 -8.30 -2.62
CA CYS A 121 0.13 -7.53 -2.21
C CYS A 121 -1.02 -7.62 -3.23
N LYS A 122 -0.71 -7.62 -4.52
CA LYS A 122 -1.74 -7.82 -5.58
C LYS A 122 -2.51 -9.12 -5.36
N ARG A 123 -1.84 -10.21 -5.08
CA ARG A 123 -2.48 -11.51 -4.80
C ARG A 123 -3.41 -11.43 -3.59
N GLN A 124 -2.99 -10.76 -2.55
CA GLN A 124 -3.79 -10.59 -1.33
C GLN A 124 -4.99 -9.68 -1.58
N ILE A 125 -4.81 -8.59 -2.31
CA ILE A 125 -5.88 -7.66 -2.68
C ILE A 125 -6.95 -8.36 -3.51
N ILE A 126 -6.56 -9.18 -4.48
CA ILE A 126 -7.48 -9.99 -5.28
C ILE A 126 -8.30 -10.91 -4.38
N ASN A 127 -7.65 -11.68 -3.53
CA ASN A 127 -8.34 -12.65 -2.68
C ASN A 127 -9.17 -12.00 -1.57
N ALA A 128 -8.83 -10.80 -1.16
CA ALA A 128 -9.65 -10.03 -0.22
C ALA A 128 -10.97 -9.54 -0.85
N GLY A 129 -11.07 -9.56 -2.18
CA GLY A 129 -12.26 -9.10 -2.89
C GLY A 129 -12.35 -7.59 -3.06
N ILE A 130 -11.25 -6.89 -2.89
CA ILE A 130 -11.16 -5.44 -3.11
C ILE A 130 -11.37 -5.16 -4.59
N LYS A 131 -12.23 -4.20 -4.92
CA LYS A 131 -12.65 -3.91 -6.28
C LYS A 131 -11.69 -2.96 -7.00
N ARG A 132 -11.27 -1.90 -6.33
CA ARG A 132 -10.40 -0.85 -6.89
C ARG A 132 -9.32 -0.48 -5.91
N VAL A 133 -8.18 -0.02 -6.47
CA VAL A 133 -7.11 0.60 -5.69
C VAL A 133 -6.89 2.01 -6.24
N TYR A 134 -7.04 3.01 -5.39
CA TYR A 134 -6.71 4.40 -5.69
C TYR A 134 -5.30 4.66 -5.19
N ILE A 135 -4.39 5.10 -6.05
CA ILE A 135 -2.99 5.31 -5.71
C ILE A 135 -2.64 6.78 -5.90
N ARG A 136 -2.18 7.43 -4.84
CA ARG A 136 -1.79 8.83 -4.87
C ARG A 136 -0.47 9.01 -5.61
N ASP A 137 -0.43 9.93 -6.58
CA ASP A 137 0.79 10.34 -7.28
C ASP A 137 1.32 11.70 -6.79
N SER A 138 0.42 12.57 -6.34
CA SER A 138 0.73 13.87 -5.74
C SER A 138 -0.36 14.25 -4.74
N ARG A 139 -0.30 15.46 -4.20
CA ARG A 139 -1.32 15.94 -3.26
C ARG A 139 -2.76 15.81 -3.80
N ASP A 140 -2.93 16.08 -5.10
CA ASP A 140 -4.26 16.14 -5.71
C ASP A 140 -4.45 15.15 -6.87
N ASP A 141 -3.38 14.50 -7.30
CA ASP A 141 -3.40 13.58 -8.43
C ASP A 141 -3.33 12.12 -7.97
N TYR A 142 -4.10 11.26 -8.62
CA TYR A 142 -4.14 9.85 -8.32
C TYR A 142 -4.46 9.02 -9.57
N ARG A 143 -4.16 7.73 -9.50
CA ARG A 143 -4.56 6.74 -10.50
C ARG A 143 -5.57 5.78 -9.89
N VAL A 144 -6.47 5.28 -10.72
CA VAL A 144 -7.44 4.26 -10.32
C VAL A 144 -7.07 2.95 -11.00
N VAL A 145 -6.88 1.91 -10.21
CA VAL A 145 -6.59 0.56 -10.71
C VAL A 145 -7.81 -0.32 -10.45
N GLU A 146 -8.36 -0.89 -11.53
CA GLU A 146 -9.40 -1.90 -11.42
C GLU A 146 -8.73 -3.24 -11.13
N VAL A 147 -9.06 -3.86 -10.00
CA VAL A 147 -8.44 -5.13 -9.59
C VAL A 147 -8.77 -6.25 -10.58
N GLN A 148 -9.91 -6.17 -11.27
CA GLN A 148 -10.26 -7.12 -12.33
C GLN A 148 -9.19 -7.18 -13.43
N ASP A 149 -8.53 -6.05 -13.73
CA ASP A 149 -7.45 -6.02 -14.72
C ASP A 149 -6.26 -6.90 -14.29
N TRP A 150 -5.97 -6.97 -13.00
CA TRP A 150 -4.93 -7.87 -12.49
C TRP A 150 -5.32 -9.34 -12.60
N ILE A 151 -6.61 -9.65 -12.56
CA ILE A 151 -7.13 -11.02 -12.73
C ILE A 151 -7.07 -11.42 -14.20
N ASP A 152 -7.54 -10.55 -15.08
CA ASP A 152 -7.64 -10.84 -16.53
C ASP A 152 -6.27 -10.82 -17.22
N ASN A 153 -5.34 -9.98 -16.74
CA ASN A 153 -4.01 -9.83 -17.29
C ASN A 153 -2.97 -10.32 -16.28
N ASP A 154 -2.84 -11.64 -16.19
CA ASP A 154 -1.92 -12.27 -15.25
C ASP A 154 -0.47 -12.12 -15.72
N GLU A 155 0.20 -11.09 -15.22
CA GLU A 155 1.59 -10.77 -15.57
C GLU A 155 2.57 -11.88 -15.19
N SER A 156 2.21 -12.74 -14.22
CA SER A 156 3.08 -13.85 -13.81
C SER A 156 3.28 -14.89 -14.90
N LEU A 157 2.32 -15.00 -15.85
CA LEU A 157 2.39 -15.93 -16.97
C LEU A 157 3.27 -15.42 -18.11
N SER A 158 3.52 -14.12 -18.19
CA SER A 158 4.31 -13.51 -19.27
C SER A 158 5.80 -13.44 -18.97
N GLY A 159 6.24 -13.89 -17.81
CA GLY A 159 7.63 -13.77 -17.37
C GLY A 159 8.00 -12.36 -16.90
N THR A 160 7.10 -11.39 -17.00
CA THR A 160 7.27 -10.08 -16.39
C THR A 160 7.06 -10.18 -14.89
N ARG A 161 8.04 -9.74 -14.14
CA ARG A 161 7.94 -9.70 -12.67
C ARG A 161 7.24 -8.41 -12.29
N GLY A 162 5.94 -8.50 -12.11
CA GLY A 162 5.01 -7.41 -12.01
C GLY A 162 5.20 -6.39 -10.89
N TYR A 163 6.02 -5.43 -11.16
CA TYR A 163 6.14 -4.24 -10.31
C TYR A 163 6.14 -2.97 -11.15
#